data_451d9d493605e9cd28f58444feb14f04
#
_entry.id   451d9d493605e9cd28f58444feb14f04
#
_cell.length_a   1.000
_cell.length_b   1.000
_cell.length_c   1.000
_cell.angle_alpha   90.00
_cell.angle_beta   90.00
_cell.angle_gamma   90.00
#
_symmetry.space_group_name_H-M   'P 1'
#
loop_
_entity.id
_entity.type
_entity.pdbx_description
1 polymer ?
#
loop_
_entity_poly.entity_id
_entity_poly.type
_entity_poly.pdbx_seq_one_letter_code
_entity_poly.pdbx_strand_id
1 'polypeptide(L)'
;GQTLKKKIDVHLTAACDRPLELTFTDTSTGAAVTQIGAEAQAAQKQPAKKERLAEIVMALGDTPFAAETVKVDLQGELFVPVSALKELKRNCAQALEKKILGQYYRELPKGAVEDRIAMSQDTQVYMDTKDASVAGSVENMQIQAAQQSQTRPVTVLVTTLRQAESVYPMADITDIYFDFRLFIREKDSRMMAEAVGKCKAAQKNPVLALPHILRGKDSQKGRQLMENWLAVGADTFLVRSLEQLGLLKELSRSAVIRVITDANLYTWNTRAEQFLLKTTGTQKNLRIIRTTMPLELTAQELSQTQNAVLPRELIVYTHLPLMVSEQCVKKTLGKCDGANGRMTMTGYRQQYQVQSVCDLCYSILYDDTVLDISKPETLIDKAAPDSIRYEFIEETAEPDKVLTGRQNCEKTGRGHFELGVE
;
A
#
# COMPACT_ATOMS: atom_id res chain seq x y z
N GLY A 1 11.83 -22.58 15.82
CA GLY A 1 12.17 -21.17 15.92
C GLY A 1 12.29 -20.77 17.38
N GLN A 2 13.37 -20.09 17.78
CA GLN A 2 13.49 -19.52 19.12
C GLN A 2 12.45 -18.42 19.26
N THR A 3 11.51 -18.61 20.19
CA THR A 3 10.56 -17.58 20.55
C THR A 3 11.32 -16.45 21.26
N LEU A 4 11.34 -15.26 20.70
CA LEU A 4 11.93 -14.09 21.33
C LEU A 4 11.15 -13.76 22.61
N LYS A 5 11.77 -13.95 23.79
CA LYS A 5 11.17 -13.60 25.08
C LYS A 5 11.66 -12.22 25.53
N LYS A 6 10.73 -11.42 26.12
CA LYS A 6 11.08 -10.14 26.75
C LYS A 6 11.87 -10.36 28.02
N LYS A 7 12.94 -9.62 28.22
CA LYS A 7 13.79 -9.68 29.42
C LYS A 7 13.15 -8.89 30.56
N ILE A 8 13.11 -9.48 31.74
CA ILE A 8 12.57 -8.86 32.95
C ILE A 8 13.50 -9.05 34.15
N ASP A 9 13.48 -8.08 35.04
CA ASP A 9 14.04 -8.21 36.37
C ASP A 9 12.97 -8.73 37.33
N VAL A 10 13.36 -9.65 38.20
CA VAL A 10 12.49 -10.32 39.17
C VAL A 10 12.97 -10.00 40.57
N HIS A 11 12.08 -9.49 41.40
CA HIS A 11 12.36 -9.20 42.80
C HIS A 11 11.30 -9.84 43.71
N LEU A 12 11.73 -10.78 44.55
CA LEU A 12 10.90 -11.45 45.55
C LEU A 12 11.28 -10.95 46.93
N THR A 13 10.30 -10.48 47.70
CA THR A 13 10.44 -10.11 49.11
C THR A 13 9.58 -11.01 49.98
N ALA A 14 10.15 -11.55 51.07
CA ALA A 14 9.46 -12.39 52.05
C ALA A 14 9.96 -12.10 53.46
N ALA A 15 9.02 -11.88 54.39
CA ALA A 15 9.24 -11.68 55.80
C ALA A 15 8.19 -12.44 56.62
N CYS A 16 8.54 -12.79 57.90
CA CYS A 16 7.61 -13.51 58.76
C CYS A 16 6.34 -12.70 58.99
N ASP A 17 5.20 -13.39 58.93
CA ASP A 17 3.86 -12.83 59.15
C ASP A 17 3.56 -11.64 58.21
N ARG A 18 4.18 -11.65 57.04
CA ARG A 18 3.89 -10.72 55.96
C ARG A 18 3.61 -11.48 54.66
N PRO A 19 2.78 -10.92 53.79
CA PRO A 19 2.51 -11.51 52.50
C PRO A 19 3.77 -11.50 51.63
N LEU A 20 3.90 -12.52 50.79
CA LEU A 20 4.95 -12.57 49.76
C LEU A 20 4.71 -11.46 48.73
N GLU A 21 5.73 -10.68 48.41
CA GLU A 21 5.67 -9.67 47.37
C GLU A 21 6.59 -10.08 46.21
N LEU A 22 6.03 -10.16 44.99
CA LEU A 22 6.80 -10.46 43.80
C LEU A 22 6.63 -9.33 42.78
N THR A 23 7.75 -8.72 42.39
CA THR A 23 7.78 -7.64 41.43
C THR A 23 8.48 -8.13 40.15
N PHE A 24 7.83 -7.91 39.02
CA PHE A 24 8.42 -8.07 37.68
C PHE A 24 8.56 -6.71 37.02
N THR A 25 9.74 -6.43 36.46
CA THR A 25 10.06 -5.18 35.77
C THR A 25 10.57 -5.49 34.38
N ASP A 26 9.91 -4.97 33.32
CA ASP A 26 10.40 -5.04 31.94
C ASP A 26 11.63 -4.16 31.78
N THR A 27 12.77 -4.75 31.45
CA THR A 27 14.07 -4.04 31.36
C THR A 27 14.09 -3.04 30.19
N SER A 28 13.23 -3.21 29.18
CA SER A 28 13.19 -2.35 27.99
C SER A 28 12.33 -1.10 28.18
N THR A 29 11.22 -1.19 28.93
CA THR A 29 10.26 -0.09 29.10
C THR A 29 10.22 0.47 30.52
N GLY A 30 10.80 -0.22 31.50
CA GLY A 30 10.67 0.12 32.92
C GLY A 30 9.29 -0.18 33.52
N ALA A 31 8.40 -0.81 32.76
CA ALA A 31 7.09 -1.17 33.27
C ALA A 31 7.21 -2.22 34.38
N ALA A 32 6.73 -1.92 35.58
CA ALA A 32 6.81 -2.80 36.71
C ALA A 32 5.43 -3.15 37.28
N VAL A 33 5.27 -4.37 37.78
CA VAL A 33 4.07 -4.86 38.45
C VAL A 33 4.49 -5.64 39.67
N THR A 34 3.87 -5.33 40.80
CA THR A 34 3.99 -6.07 42.07
C THR A 34 2.72 -6.84 42.34
N GLN A 35 2.84 -8.12 42.64
CA GLN A 35 1.74 -8.97 43.11
C GLN A 35 2.00 -9.44 44.53
N ILE A 36 0.91 -9.51 45.29
CA ILE A 36 0.93 -9.90 46.70
C ILE A 36 0.40 -11.34 46.79
N GLY A 37 1.15 -12.21 47.45
CA GLY A 37 0.82 -13.63 47.62
C GLY A 37 0.36 -13.97 49.05
N ALA A 38 0.40 -15.26 49.36
CA ALA A 38 0.11 -15.74 50.73
C ALA A 38 1.15 -15.26 51.74
N GLU A 39 0.76 -15.19 52.99
CA GLU A 39 1.68 -14.85 54.09
C GLU A 39 2.73 -15.92 54.30
N ALA A 40 3.96 -15.48 54.48
CA ALA A 40 5.08 -16.37 54.83
C ALA A 40 5.05 -16.67 56.33
N GLN A 41 5.16 -17.94 56.70
CA GLN A 41 5.16 -18.40 58.07
C GLN A 41 6.59 -18.74 58.57
N ALA A 42 6.79 -18.69 59.89
CA ALA A 42 8.03 -19.17 60.47
C ALA A 42 8.23 -20.67 60.15
N ALA A 43 9.44 -21.07 59.77
CA ALA A 43 9.73 -22.46 59.45
C ALA A 43 9.79 -23.34 60.70
N GLN A 44 8.99 -24.42 60.71
CA GLN A 44 8.98 -25.37 61.85
C GLN A 44 10.02 -26.49 61.70
N LYS A 45 10.43 -26.84 60.47
CA LYS A 45 11.40 -27.96 60.18
C LYS A 45 12.49 -27.61 59.20
N GLN A 46 12.15 -27.08 58.03
CA GLN A 46 13.14 -26.73 56.98
C GLN A 46 12.85 -25.32 56.43
N PRO A 47 13.72 -24.36 56.66
CA PRO A 47 13.58 -23.01 56.14
C PRO A 47 13.79 -22.98 54.60
N ALA A 48 13.09 -22.10 53.94
CA ALA A 48 13.22 -21.86 52.53
C ALA A 48 14.63 -21.25 52.22
N LYS A 49 15.32 -21.84 51.26
CA LYS A 49 16.65 -21.34 50.82
C LYS A 49 16.46 -20.31 49.71
N LYS A 50 17.21 -19.21 49.75
CA LYS A 50 17.17 -18.14 48.72
C LYS A 50 17.37 -18.69 47.32
N GLU A 51 18.34 -19.56 47.16
CA GLU A 51 18.72 -20.18 45.86
C GLU A 51 17.51 -20.96 45.29
N ARG A 52 16.82 -21.72 46.15
CA ARG A 52 15.65 -22.50 45.72
C ARG A 52 14.45 -21.64 45.33
N LEU A 53 14.21 -20.54 46.03
CA LEU A 53 13.16 -19.58 45.66
C LEU A 53 13.53 -18.83 44.38
N ALA A 54 14.79 -18.45 44.19
CA ALA A 54 15.26 -17.83 42.96
C ALA A 54 15.09 -18.74 41.75
N GLU A 55 15.41 -20.04 41.86
CA GLU A 55 15.16 -21.02 40.76
C GLU A 55 13.67 -21.08 40.39
N ILE A 56 12.78 -21.09 41.40
CA ILE A 56 11.34 -21.19 41.12
C ILE A 56 10.81 -19.95 40.38
N VAL A 57 11.23 -18.73 40.80
CA VAL A 57 10.75 -17.49 40.15
C VAL A 57 11.43 -17.24 38.82
N MET A 58 12.67 -17.71 38.64
CA MET A 58 13.42 -17.62 37.38
C MET A 58 12.80 -18.51 36.27
N ALA A 59 12.21 -19.64 36.64
CA ALA A 59 11.62 -20.60 35.69
C ALA A 59 10.28 -20.09 35.17
N LEU A 60 10.30 -19.19 34.16
CA LEU A 60 9.11 -18.53 33.59
C LEU A 60 8.37 -19.37 32.53
N GLY A 61 8.90 -20.55 32.13
CA GLY A 61 8.24 -21.53 31.27
C GLY A 61 7.68 -20.96 29.96
N ASP A 62 6.38 -21.18 29.72
CA ASP A 62 5.70 -20.76 28.50
C ASP A 62 5.25 -19.29 28.50
N THR A 63 5.65 -18.50 29.51
CA THR A 63 5.35 -17.06 29.50
C THR A 63 6.19 -16.33 28.43
N PRO A 64 5.76 -15.15 27.94
CA PRO A 64 6.51 -14.36 26.96
C PRO A 64 7.76 -13.69 27.57
N PHE A 65 8.13 -14.04 28.81
CA PHE A 65 9.23 -13.43 29.55
C PHE A 65 10.39 -14.37 29.80
N ALA A 66 11.59 -13.79 29.94
CA ALA A 66 12.80 -14.44 30.42
C ALA A 66 13.43 -13.56 31.52
N ALA A 67 13.74 -14.15 32.68
CA ALA A 67 14.40 -13.43 33.75
C ALA A 67 15.83 -13.05 33.35
N GLU A 68 16.19 -11.77 33.46
CA GLU A 68 17.57 -11.26 33.27
C GLU A 68 18.28 -11.21 34.60
N THR A 69 17.65 -10.63 35.63
CA THR A 69 18.17 -10.65 37.00
C THR A 69 17.07 -11.19 37.94
N VAL A 70 17.52 -11.85 39.04
CA VAL A 70 16.62 -12.33 40.07
C VAL A 70 17.20 -11.93 41.43
N LYS A 71 16.42 -11.13 42.18
CA LYS A 71 16.76 -10.73 43.53
C LYS A 71 15.75 -11.33 44.50
N VAL A 72 16.25 -11.97 45.57
CA VAL A 72 15.41 -12.54 46.66
C VAL A 72 15.84 -11.94 47.96
N ASP A 73 14.96 -11.19 48.61
CA ASP A 73 15.13 -10.62 49.94
C ASP A 73 14.31 -11.43 50.96
N LEU A 74 15.00 -12.22 51.79
CA LEU A 74 14.43 -13.10 52.80
C LEU A 74 14.79 -12.57 54.18
N GLN A 75 13.79 -12.32 55.01
CA GLN A 75 13.96 -11.86 56.40
C GLN A 75 13.46 -12.93 57.36
N GLY A 76 14.45 -13.65 58.01
CA GLY A 76 14.18 -14.72 58.97
C GLY A 76 14.15 -16.13 58.34
N GLU A 77 13.93 -17.13 59.17
CA GLU A 77 13.76 -18.52 58.74
C GLU A 77 12.29 -18.78 58.40
N LEU A 78 11.98 -18.78 57.10
CA LEU A 78 10.59 -18.80 56.60
C LEU A 78 10.26 -20.13 55.93
N PHE A 79 8.99 -20.52 56.04
CA PHE A 79 8.38 -21.52 55.20
C PHE A 79 7.56 -20.84 54.10
N VAL A 80 7.90 -21.15 52.84
CA VAL A 80 7.21 -20.62 51.63
C VAL A 80 6.66 -21.80 50.84
N PRO A 81 5.35 -21.99 50.74
CA PRO A 81 4.76 -23.05 49.93
C PRO A 81 5.10 -22.87 48.47
N VAL A 82 5.70 -23.88 47.82
CA VAL A 82 6.10 -23.83 46.39
C VAL A 82 4.89 -23.59 45.48
N SER A 83 3.72 -24.13 45.81
CA SER A 83 2.47 -23.92 45.08
C SER A 83 2.05 -22.47 45.08
N ALA A 84 2.06 -21.81 46.24
CA ALA A 84 1.71 -20.39 46.38
C ALA A 84 2.68 -19.47 45.61
N LEU A 85 3.99 -19.80 45.64
CA LEU A 85 4.99 -19.04 44.89
C LEU A 85 4.83 -19.22 43.36
N LYS A 86 4.50 -20.42 42.88
CA LYS A 86 4.19 -20.68 41.48
C LYS A 86 2.95 -19.94 41.01
N GLU A 87 1.93 -19.88 41.82
CA GLU A 87 0.70 -19.12 41.53
C GLU A 87 0.96 -17.61 41.49
N LEU A 88 1.67 -17.09 42.47
CA LEU A 88 2.07 -15.68 42.55
C LEU A 88 2.90 -15.28 41.30
N LYS A 89 3.83 -16.13 40.88
CA LYS A 89 4.62 -15.95 39.67
C LYS A 89 3.75 -15.87 38.41
N ARG A 90 2.77 -16.77 38.27
CA ARG A 90 1.83 -16.79 37.14
C ARG A 90 1.01 -15.50 37.06
N ASN A 91 0.47 -15.09 38.23
CA ASN A 91 -0.33 -13.88 38.34
C ASN A 91 0.49 -12.63 38.03
N CYS A 92 1.76 -12.58 38.48
CA CYS A 92 2.68 -11.48 38.19
C CYS A 92 3.00 -11.40 36.69
N ALA A 93 3.23 -12.53 36.03
CA ALA A 93 3.48 -12.58 34.60
C ALA A 93 2.27 -12.09 33.80
N GLN A 94 1.07 -12.56 34.12
CA GLN A 94 -0.15 -12.11 33.45
C GLN A 94 -0.44 -10.61 33.67
N ALA A 95 -0.20 -10.11 34.87
CA ALA A 95 -0.39 -8.70 35.16
C ALA A 95 0.61 -7.80 34.41
N LEU A 96 1.88 -8.22 34.33
CA LEU A 96 2.90 -7.49 33.54
C LEU A 96 2.56 -7.50 32.05
N GLU A 97 2.16 -8.66 31.49
CA GLU A 97 1.74 -8.78 30.11
C GLU A 97 0.56 -7.83 29.81
N LYS A 98 -0.48 -7.86 30.66
CA LYS A 98 -1.63 -6.95 30.53
C LYS A 98 -1.22 -5.48 30.62
N LYS A 99 -0.29 -5.13 31.52
CA LYS A 99 0.22 -3.75 31.64
C LYS A 99 0.99 -3.31 30.41
N ILE A 100 1.86 -4.17 29.86
CA ILE A 100 2.61 -3.88 28.64
C ILE A 100 1.66 -3.73 27.46
N LEU A 101 0.75 -4.70 27.26
CA LEU A 101 -0.23 -4.65 26.16
C LEU A 101 -1.15 -3.45 26.27
N GLY A 102 -1.54 -3.05 27.50
CA GLY A 102 -2.37 -1.88 27.75
C GLY A 102 -1.79 -0.57 27.21
N GLN A 103 -0.47 -0.46 27.08
CA GLN A 103 0.18 0.72 26.48
C GLN A 103 -0.08 0.86 24.98
N TYR A 104 -0.44 -0.22 24.30
CA TYR A 104 -0.74 -0.25 22.88
C TYR A 104 -2.23 -0.12 22.56
N TYR A 105 -3.11 -0.30 23.56
CA TYR A 105 -4.53 -0.05 23.41
C TYR A 105 -4.80 1.45 23.37
N ARG A 106 -5.38 1.90 22.29
CA ARG A 106 -5.91 3.26 22.18
C ARG A 106 -7.40 3.21 22.46
N GLU A 107 -7.83 3.89 23.50
CA GLU A 107 -9.26 4.15 23.67
C GLU A 107 -9.72 5.08 22.56
N LEU A 108 -10.82 4.73 21.89
CA LEU A 108 -11.48 5.64 20.97
C LEU A 108 -11.94 6.86 21.78
N PRO A 109 -11.70 8.10 21.33
CA PRO A 109 -12.23 9.28 21.98
C PRO A 109 -13.73 9.12 22.18
N LYS A 110 -14.23 9.54 23.36
CA LYS A 110 -15.67 9.58 23.62
C LYS A 110 -16.31 10.45 22.53
N GLY A 111 -17.27 9.89 21.79
CA GLY A 111 -17.86 10.55 20.61
C GLY A 111 -17.33 10.07 19.25
N ALA A 112 -16.23 9.30 19.18
CA ALA A 112 -15.69 8.84 17.90
C ALA A 112 -16.66 7.98 17.07
N VAL A 113 -17.69 7.39 17.69
CA VAL A 113 -18.78 6.69 17.01
C VAL A 113 -19.81 7.69 16.48
N GLU A 114 -20.12 8.73 17.27
CA GLU A 114 -21.03 9.82 16.88
C GLU A 114 -20.39 10.68 15.78
N ASP A 115 -19.08 10.97 15.86
CA ASP A 115 -18.31 11.63 14.81
C ASP A 115 -18.27 10.80 13.50
N ARG A 116 -18.25 9.47 13.58
CA ARG A 116 -18.39 8.60 12.40
C ARG A 116 -19.77 8.70 11.75
N ILE A 117 -20.82 8.84 12.54
CA ILE A 117 -22.19 9.04 12.04
C ILE A 117 -22.34 10.45 11.50
N ALA A 118 -21.83 11.47 12.18
CA ALA A 118 -21.80 12.85 11.71
C ALA A 118 -21.00 13.01 10.42
N MET A 119 -19.79 12.38 10.31
CA MET A 119 -19.02 12.35 9.08
C MET A 119 -19.72 11.61 7.91
N SER A 120 -20.64 10.68 8.20
CA SER A 120 -21.48 10.07 7.16
C SER A 120 -22.58 11.03 6.68
N GLN A 121 -23.02 11.93 7.52
CA GLN A 121 -23.99 13.00 7.18
C GLN A 121 -23.31 14.19 6.48
N ASP A 122 -22.06 14.55 6.83
CA ASP A 122 -21.26 15.53 6.10
C ASP A 122 -20.94 15.08 4.67
N THR A 123 -20.97 13.79 4.39
CA THR A 123 -20.87 13.28 3.01
C THR A 123 -22.08 13.73 2.16
N GLN A 124 -23.25 13.83 2.78
CA GLN A 124 -24.45 14.37 2.13
C GLN A 124 -24.29 15.88 1.86
N VAL A 125 -23.73 16.63 2.82
CA VAL A 125 -23.48 18.07 2.68
C VAL A 125 -22.41 18.36 1.60
N TYR A 126 -21.40 17.50 1.43
CA TYR A 126 -20.41 17.67 0.37
C TYR A 126 -20.96 17.33 -1.03
N MET A 127 -22.00 16.51 -1.09
CA MET A 127 -22.76 16.28 -2.33
C MET A 127 -23.72 17.44 -2.65
N ASP A 128 -24.24 18.13 -1.63
CA ASP A 128 -25.19 19.25 -1.78
C ASP A 128 -24.48 20.62 -2.01
N THR A 129 -23.18 20.75 -1.68
CA THR A 129 -22.37 21.92 -2.03
C THR A 129 -21.69 21.75 -3.40
N LYS A 130 -22.37 21.18 -4.36
CA LYS A 130 -21.99 21.32 -5.76
C LYS A 130 -22.16 22.80 -6.13
N ASP A 131 -21.05 23.53 -6.14
CA ASP A 131 -20.97 24.79 -6.85
C ASP A 131 -21.40 24.50 -8.30
N ALA A 132 -22.59 24.93 -8.67
CA ALA A 132 -23.24 24.65 -9.95
C ALA A 132 -22.38 25.06 -11.17
N SER A 133 -21.34 25.88 -10.95
CA SER A 133 -20.38 26.33 -11.98
C SER A 133 -19.36 25.26 -12.39
N VAL A 134 -19.05 24.25 -11.52
CA VAL A 134 -18.09 23.16 -11.81
C VAL A 134 -18.83 21.93 -12.33
N ALA A 135 -20.04 21.65 -11.84
CA ALA A 135 -20.88 20.55 -12.29
C ALA A 135 -21.31 20.72 -13.76
N GLY A 136 -21.66 21.92 -14.19
CA GLY A 136 -22.15 22.16 -15.56
C GLY A 136 -21.13 21.88 -16.67
N SER A 137 -19.81 21.97 -16.41
CA SER A 137 -18.79 21.68 -17.42
C SER A 137 -18.45 20.18 -17.50
N VAL A 138 -18.55 19.44 -16.39
CA VAL A 138 -18.30 17.99 -16.35
C VAL A 138 -19.53 17.21 -16.79
N GLU A 139 -20.74 17.61 -16.36
CA GLU A 139 -22.00 16.98 -16.78
C GLU A 139 -22.26 17.17 -18.29
N ASN A 140 -21.97 18.33 -18.85
CA ASN A 140 -22.14 18.54 -20.30
C ASN A 140 -21.14 17.75 -21.15
N MET A 141 -19.91 17.51 -20.68
CA MET A 141 -18.96 16.63 -21.37
C MET A 141 -19.32 15.15 -21.21
N GLN A 142 -19.83 14.73 -20.04
CA GLN A 142 -20.24 13.33 -19.80
C GLN A 142 -21.57 12.99 -20.46
N ILE A 143 -22.57 13.88 -20.46
CA ILE A 143 -23.87 13.65 -21.08
C ILE A 143 -23.74 13.63 -22.61
N GLN A 144 -22.87 14.44 -23.21
CA GLN A 144 -22.63 14.38 -24.65
C GLN A 144 -21.81 13.14 -25.09
N ALA A 145 -20.90 12.64 -24.25
CA ALA A 145 -20.15 11.41 -24.51
C ALA A 145 -21.02 10.14 -24.32
N ALA A 146 -21.88 10.13 -23.28
CA ALA A 146 -22.74 8.98 -22.97
C ALA A 146 -23.88 8.75 -23.96
N GLN A 147 -24.28 9.76 -24.73
CA GLN A 147 -25.38 9.63 -25.71
C GLN A 147 -24.92 9.16 -27.11
N GLN A 148 -23.60 9.00 -27.37
CA GLN A 148 -23.08 8.67 -28.70
C GLN A 148 -22.34 7.34 -28.86
N SER A 149 -22.06 6.59 -27.78
CA SER A 149 -21.41 5.27 -27.91
C SER A 149 -21.86 4.32 -26.80
N GLN A 150 -22.39 3.15 -27.18
CA GLN A 150 -22.62 2.02 -26.25
C GLN A 150 -21.31 1.36 -25.81
N THR A 151 -20.15 1.83 -26.28
CA THR A 151 -18.84 1.26 -25.98
C THR A 151 -18.10 2.10 -24.94
N ARG A 152 -17.58 1.41 -23.93
CA ARG A 152 -16.79 1.99 -22.83
C ARG A 152 -15.45 2.53 -23.38
N PRO A 153 -14.98 3.74 -23.00
CA PRO A 153 -13.71 4.28 -23.41
C PRO A 153 -12.55 3.31 -23.10
N VAL A 154 -11.67 3.12 -24.07
CA VAL A 154 -10.47 2.28 -23.93
C VAL A 154 -9.25 3.18 -23.79
N THR A 155 -8.38 2.86 -22.86
CA THR A 155 -7.11 3.54 -22.64
C THR A 155 -5.95 2.54 -22.73
N VAL A 156 -4.78 2.99 -23.13
CA VAL A 156 -3.63 2.11 -23.39
C VAL A 156 -2.38 2.66 -22.77
N LEU A 157 -1.69 1.88 -21.94
CA LEU A 157 -0.34 2.18 -21.45
C LEU A 157 0.69 1.50 -22.34
N VAL A 158 1.66 2.27 -22.82
CA VAL A 158 2.73 1.83 -23.68
C VAL A 158 4.11 2.09 -23.07
N THR A 159 5.03 1.16 -23.25
CA THR A 159 6.41 1.25 -22.78
C THR A 159 7.43 1.47 -23.92
N THR A 160 6.96 1.46 -25.17
CA THR A 160 7.76 1.78 -26.35
C THR A 160 6.99 2.71 -27.29
N LEU A 161 7.70 3.54 -28.06
CA LEU A 161 7.06 4.41 -29.08
C LEU A 161 6.44 3.59 -30.21
N ARG A 162 7.01 2.43 -30.55
CA ARG A 162 6.42 1.51 -31.53
C ARG A 162 5.02 1.06 -31.12
N GLN A 163 4.82 0.74 -29.83
CA GLN A 163 3.49 0.41 -29.31
C GLN A 163 2.53 1.59 -29.45
N ALA A 164 3.00 2.82 -29.19
CA ALA A 164 2.17 4.00 -29.38
C ALA A 164 1.76 4.19 -30.86
N GLU A 165 2.68 3.97 -31.78
CA GLU A 165 2.40 4.08 -33.21
C GLU A 165 1.32 3.08 -33.70
N SER A 166 1.29 1.87 -33.14
CA SER A 166 0.27 0.87 -33.50
C SER A 166 -1.13 1.22 -33.03
N VAL A 167 -1.29 2.05 -32.00
CA VAL A 167 -2.58 2.41 -31.40
C VAL A 167 -3.09 3.80 -31.81
N TYR A 168 -2.27 4.67 -32.39
CA TYR A 168 -2.75 5.97 -32.87
C TYR A 168 -3.95 5.88 -33.84
N PRO A 169 -3.99 4.91 -34.80
CA PRO A 169 -5.09 4.81 -35.76
C PRO A 169 -6.40 4.25 -35.16
N MET A 170 -6.37 3.69 -33.96
CA MET A 170 -7.51 2.98 -33.37
C MET A 170 -8.52 3.98 -32.78
N ALA A 171 -9.73 4.04 -33.34
CA ALA A 171 -10.75 5.02 -32.98
C ALA A 171 -11.24 4.90 -31.54
N ASP A 172 -11.33 3.67 -31.01
CA ASP A 172 -11.89 3.38 -29.69
C ASP A 172 -10.97 3.80 -28.53
N ILE A 173 -9.70 4.11 -28.80
CA ILE A 173 -8.74 4.55 -27.81
C ILE A 173 -8.89 6.05 -27.58
N THR A 174 -9.06 6.44 -26.28
CA THR A 174 -9.20 7.85 -25.89
C THR A 174 -7.91 8.43 -25.30
N ASP A 175 -7.20 7.67 -24.47
CA ASP A 175 -5.97 8.11 -23.80
C ASP A 175 -4.82 7.15 -24.06
N ILE A 176 -3.62 7.70 -24.27
CA ILE A 176 -2.38 6.91 -24.36
C ILE A 176 -1.47 7.32 -23.20
N TYR A 177 -1.19 6.35 -22.33
CA TYR A 177 -0.28 6.50 -21.19
C TYR A 177 1.13 6.13 -21.64
N PHE A 178 2.01 7.10 -21.67
CA PHE A 178 3.42 6.94 -21.98
C PHE A 178 4.19 6.65 -20.70
N ASP A 179 4.86 5.50 -20.63
CA ASP A 179 5.72 5.18 -19.48
C ASP A 179 6.88 6.18 -19.37
N PHE A 180 7.16 6.66 -18.16
CA PHE A 180 8.19 7.64 -17.88
C PHE A 180 9.58 7.25 -18.41
N ARG A 181 9.89 5.95 -18.53
CA ARG A 181 11.17 5.43 -19.03
C ARG A 181 11.47 5.84 -20.45
N LEU A 182 10.46 6.16 -21.23
CA LEU A 182 10.61 6.66 -22.59
C LEU A 182 11.37 7.99 -22.63
N PHE A 183 11.21 8.81 -21.59
CA PHE A 183 11.64 10.22 -21.62
C PHE A 183 12.61 10.62 -20.50
N ILE A 184 12.82 9.80 -19.48
CA ILE A 184 13.61 10.19 -18.29
C ILE A 184 15.09 10.47 -18.62
N ARG A 185 15.61 9.94 -19.71
CA ARG A 185 16.98 10.16 -20.21
C ARG A 185 17.08 11.24 -21.28
N GLU A 186 15.96 11.73 -21.75
CA GLU A 186 15.90 12.71 -22.81
C GLU A 186 16.36 14.10 -22.30
N LYS A 187 17.32 14.70 -22.99
CA LYS A 187 17.87 15.99 -22.57
C LYS A 187 17.11 17.19 -23.13
N ASP A 188 16.55 17.07 -24.33
CA ASP A 188 15.99 18.18 -25.10
C ASP A 188 14.47 18.09 -25.38
N SER A 189 13.81 17.09 -24.82
CA SER A 189 12.37 16.84 -24.94
C SER A 189 11.81 16.72 -26.37
N ARG A 190 12.65 16.52 -27.39
CA ARG A 190 12.19 16.39 -28.79
C ARG A 190 11.34 15.16 -29.00
N MET A 191 11.78 14.01 -28.50
CA MET A 191 11.05 12.75 -28.59
C MET A 191 9.71 12.82 -27.86
N MET A 192 9.70 13.47 -26.70
CA MET A 192 8.48 13.74 -25.91
C MET A 192 7.51 14.64 -26.68
N ALA A 193 8.00 15.72 -27.28
CA ALA A 193 7.20 16.65 -28.08
C ALA A 193 6.61 15.94 -29.33
N GLU A 194 7.38 15.09 -29.99
CA GLU A 194 6.93 14.31 -31.15
C GLU A 194 5.84 13.31 -30.75
N ALA A 195 6.04 12.56 -29.66
CA ALA A 195 5.06 11.60 -29.16
C ALA A 195 3.73 12.28 -28.74
N VAL A 196 3.80 13.40 -28.02
CA VAL A 196 2.64 14.21 -27.64
C VAL A 196 1.95 14.79 -28.87
N GLY A 197 2.70 15.30 -29.84
CA GLY A 197 2.18 15.85 -31.09
C GLY A 197 1.41 14.79 -31.91
N LYS A 198 1.99 13.61 -32.13
CA LYS A 198 1.34 12.48 -32.82
C LYS A 198 0.07 12.03 -32.08
N CYS A 199 0.13 11.91 -30.76
CA CYS A 199 -1.01 11.53 -29.93
C CYS A 199 -2.18 12.50 -30.09
N LYS A 200 -1.92 13.82 -30.01
CA LYS A 200 -2.92 14.87 -30.21
C LYS A 200 -3.45 14.93 -31.64
N ALA A 201 -2.59 14.77 -32.64
CA ALA A 201 -3.01 14.69 -34.03
C ALA A 201 -3.96 13.52 -34.31
N ALA A 202 -3.78 12.42 -33.59
CA ALA A 202 -4.70 11.28 -33.59
C ALA A 202 -5.96 11.49 -32.71
N GLN A 203 -6.19 12.70 -32.19
CA GLN A 203 -7.31 13.08 -31.33
C GLN A 203 -7.35 12.28 -30.01
N LYS A 204 -6.19 11.90 -29.47
CA LYS A 204 -6.05 11.17 -28.22
C LYS A 204 -5.37 12.02 -27.16
N ASN A 205 -5.63 11.69 -25.90
CA ASN A 205 -5.12 12.40 -24.74
C ASN A 205 -3.77 11.80 -24.30
N PRO A 206 -2.67 12.52 -24.37
CA PRO A 206 -1.40 12.02 -23.85
C PRO A 206 -1.36 12.09 -22.34
N VAL A 207 -0.99 11.00 -21.67
CA VAL A 207 -0.83 10.88 -20.23
C VAL A 207 0.59 10.41 -19.92
N LEU A 208 1.31 11.08 -19.02
CA LEU A 208 2.60 10.61 -18.54
C LEU A 208 2.39 9.67 -17.35
N ALA A 209 2.73 8.40 -17.51
CA ALA A 209 2.74 7.45 -16.41
C ALA A 209 4.03 7.61 -15.59
N LEU A 210 3.90 8.07 -14.34
CA LEU A 210 5.01 8.35 -13.45
C LEU A 210 5.62 7.05 -12.86
N PRO A 211 6.86 7.07 -12.37
CA PRO A 211 7.53 5.88 -11.84
C PRO A 211 6.83 5.32 -10.60
N HIS A 212 6.98 4.02 -10.35
CA HIS A 212 6.45 3.41 -9.11
C HIS A 212 7.13 3.96 -7.85
N ILE A 213 8.44 4.20 -7.92
CA ILE A 213 9.22 4.80 -6.84
C ILE A 213 9.86 6.08 -7.34
N LEU A 214 9.58 7.18 -6.67
CA LEU A 214 10.23 8.47 -6.88
C LEU A 214 10.43 9.07 -5.49
N ARG A 215 11.67 9.30 -5.06
CA ARG A 215 11.92 9.82 -3.74
C ARG A 215 13.27 10.54 -3.59
N GLY A 216 13.33 11.43 -2.60
CA GLY A 216 14.54 12.07 -2.10
C GLY A 216 15.45 12.58 -3.23
N LYS A 217 16.58 11.91 -3.42
CA LYS A 217 17.60 12.25 -4.43
C LYS A 217 17.10 12.26 -5.88
N ASP A 218 16.06 11.49 -6.18
CA ASP A 218 15.51 11.37 -7.53
C ASP A 218 14.31 12.30 -7.77
N SER A 219 13.80 12.99 -6.74
CA SER A 219 12.68 13.92 -6.84
C SER A 219 12.95 15.04 -7.84
N GLN A 220 14.20 15.50 -7.95
CA GLN A 220 14.58 16.52 -8.93
C GLN A 220 14.46 16.00 -10.37
N LYS A 221 14.87 14.75 -10.64
CA LYS A 221 14.70 14.14 -11.97
C LYS A 221 13.22 14.00 -12.33
N GLY A 222 12.41 13.56 -11.34
CA GLY A 222 10.97 13.45 -11.52
C GLY A 222 10.31 14.81 -11.78
N ARG A 223 10.70 15.85 -11.03
CA ARG A 223 10.24 17.24 -11.25
C ARG A 223 10.58 17.69 -12.66
N GLN A 224 11.83 17.54 -13.10
CA GLN A 224 12.26 17.95 -14.45
C GLN A 224 11.46 17.23 -15.54
N LEU A 225 11.20 15.92 -15.36
CA LEU A 225 10.37 15.15 -16.28
C LEU A 225 8.94 15.69 -16.37
N MET A 226 8.33 16.04 -15.22
CA MET A 226 6.98 16.62 -15.17
C MET A 226 6.96 18.03 -15.82
N GLU A 227 7.95 18.86 -15.56
CA GLU A 227 8.10 20.18 -16.17
C GLU A 227 8.26 20.10 -17.69
N ASN A 228 9.08 19.18 -18.17
CA ASN A 228 9.24 18.92 -19.61
C ASN A 228 7.92 18.49 -20.26
N TRP A 229 7.14 17.62 -19.57
CA TRP A 229 5.82 17.19 -20.03
C TRP A 229 4.84 18.35 -20.17
N LEU A 230 4.81 19.25 -19.19
CA LEU A 230 4.01 20.46 -19.25
C LEU A 230 4.49 21.41 -20.36
N ALA A 231 5.81 21.54 -20.55
CA ALA A 231 6.39 22.42 -21.56
C ALA A 231 6.06 22.00 -23.00
N VAL A 232 5.91 20.69 -23.27
CA VAL A 232 5.46 20.20 -24.59
C VAL A 232 3.92 20.26 -24.74
N GLY A 233 3.23 20.88 -23.80
CA GLY A 233 1.81 21.16 -23.86
C GLY A 233 0.89 20.00 -23.44
N ALA A 234 1.40 19.02 -22.73
CA ALA A 234 0.60 17.96 -22.12
C ALA A 234 0.48 18.18 -20.60
N ASP A 235 -0.68 17.91 -20.02
CA ASP A 235 -1.01 18.31 -18.65
C ASP A 235 -1.56 17.16 -17.79
N THR A 236 -1.60 15.94 -18.31
CA THR A 236 -2.20 14.78 -17.64
C THR A 236 -1.13 13.80 -17.18
N PHE A 237 -1.26 13.34 -15.93
CA PHE A 237 -0.31 12.44 -15.27
C PHE A 237 -1.02 11.26 -14.63
N LEU A 238 -0.48 10.05 -14.79
CA LEU A 238 -0.82 8.89 -13.98
C LEU A 238 0.10 8.85 -12.77
N VAL A 239 -0.47 8.98 -11.58
CA VAL A 239 0.24 9.14 -10.29
C VAL A 239 0.18 7.85 -9.48
N ARG A 240 1.33 7.40 -9.00
CA ARG A 240 1.51 6.14 -8.26
C ARG A 240 1.91 6.31 -6.79
N SER A 241 2.17 7.55 -6.34
CA SER A 241 2.53 7.83 -4.95
C SER A 241 2.07 9.21 -4.49
N LEU A 242 1.90 9.38 -3.18
CA LEU A 242 1.56 10.68 -2.58
C LEU A 242 2.67 11.72 -2.75
N GLU A 243 3.94 11.30 -2.85
CA GLU A 243 5.06 12.20 -3.12
C GLU A 243 4.92 12.86 -4.50
N GLN A 244 4.56 12.07 -5.52
CA GLN A 244 4.30 12.60 -6.86
C GLN A 244 3.14 13.58 -6.88
N LEU A 245 2.08 13.28 -6.13
CA LEU A 245 0.96 14.20 -5.98
C LEU A 245 1.38 15.52 -5.32
N GLY A 246 2.28 15.43 -4.32
CA GLY A 246 2.90 16.60 -3.69
C GLY A 246 3.69 17.46 -4.68
N LEU A 247 4.53 16.86 -5.53
CA LEU A 247 5.29 17.57 -6.57
C LEU A 247 4.36 18.23 -7.61
N LEU A 248 3.34 17.52 -8.07
CA LEU A 248 2.35 18.09 -9.00
C LEU A 248 1.55 19.22 -8.35
N LYS A 249 1.27 19.15 -7.05
CA LYS A 249 0.63 20.23 -6.30
C LYS A 249 1.50 21.50 -6.28
N GLU A 250 2.80 21.37 -6.19
CA GLU A 250 3.71 22.51 -6.30
C GLU A 250 3.71 23.10 -7.73
N LEU A 251 3.80 22.26 -8.75
CA LEU A 251 3.81 22.66 -10.16
C LEU A 251 2.47 23.28 -10.59
N SER A 252 1.36 22.89 -9.97
CA SER A 252 0.03 23.45 -10.26
C SER A 252 -0.15 24.91 -9.89
N ARG A 253 0.83 25.53 -9.22
CA ARG A 253 0.85 26.98 -8.98
C ARG A 253 1.00 27.77 -10.28
N SER A 254 1.64 27.20 -11.30
CA SER A 254 1.95 27.84 -12.58
C SER A 254 1.27 27.18 -13.79
N ALA A 255 0.68 26.00 -13.64
CA ALA A 255 0.08 25.25 -14.73
C ALA A 255 -1.19 24.51 -14.30
N VAL A 256 -2.11 24.30 -15.23
CA VAL A 256 -3.25 23.41 -15.02
C VAL A 256 -2.78 21.96 -15.15
N ILE A 257 -3.09 21.14 -14.16
CA ILE A 257 -2.64 19.76 -14.08
C ILE A 257 -3.85 18.83 -13.84
N ARG A 258 -3.96 17.82 -14.67
CA ARG A 258 -4.93 16.73 -14.55
C ARG A 258 -4.24 15.48 -14.03
N VAL A 259 -4.84 14.83 -13.06
CA VAL A 259 -4.29 13.66 -12.38
C VAL A 259 -5.23 12.47 -12.54
N ILE A 260 -4.66 11.34 -12.92
CA ILE A 260 -5.27 10.02 -12.82
C ILE A 260 -4.51 9.29 -11.71
N THR A 261 -5.21 8.76 -10.70
CA THR A 261 -4.56 7.99 -9.64
C THR A 261 -4.49 6.53 -10.03
N ASP A 262 -3.29 5.93 -9.94
CA ASP A 262 -3.11 4.51 -10.27
C ASP A 262 -3.52 3.60 -9.10
N ALA A 263 -3.70 2.31 -9.36
CA ALA A 263 -4.08 1.29 -8.38
C ALA A 263 -3.19 1.29 -7.12
N ASN A 264 -1.91 1.68 -7.26
CA ASN A 264 -0.95 1.82 -6.16
C ASN A 264 -1.34 2.86 -5.08
N LEU A 265 -2.27 3.77 -5.37
CA LEU A 265 -2.78 4.72 -4.36
C LEU A 265 -3.93 4.15 -3.52
N TYR A 266 -4.30 2.88 -3.77
CA TYR A 266 -5.25 2.11 -2.96
C TYR A 266 -6.57 2.83 -2.67
N THR A 267 -7.22 3.33 -3.72
CA THR A 267 -8.56 3.93 -3.62
C THR A 267 -9.65 2.84 -3.46
N TRP A 268 -9.52 2.01 -2.42
CA TRP A 268 -10.36 0.84 -2.18
C TRP A 268 -11.76 1.18 -1.68
N ASN A 269 -11.97 2.41 -1.29
CA ASN A 269 -13.27 2.87 -0.79
C ASN A 269 -13.43 4.38 -0.94
N THR A 270 -14.65 4.84 -0.81
CA THR A 270 -15.02 6.26 -0.92
C THR A 270 -14.23 7.17 0.04
N ARG A 271 -13.81 6.69 1.21
CA ARG A 271 -13.00 7.48 2.15
C ARG A 271 -11.60 7.77 1.62
N ALA A 272 -10.97 6.80 0.95
CA ALA A 272 -9.68 7.01 0.32
C ALA A 272 -9.79 8.03 -0.83
N GLU A 273 -10.84 7.97 -1.66
CA GLU A 273 -11.10 8.95 -2.71
C GLU A 273 -11.32 10.36 -2.12
N GLN A 274 -12.16 10.48 -1.09
CA GLN A 274 -12.40 11.74 -0.39
C GLN A 274 -11.13 12.34 0.20
N PHE A 275 -10.25 11.50 0.78
CA PHE A 275 -8.96 11.96 1.29
C PHE A 275 -8.11 12.56 0.16
N LEU A 276 -8.00 11.91 -0.98
CA LEU A 276 -7.25 12.42 -2.13
C LEU A 276 -7.85 13.72 -2.66
N LEU A 277 -9.16 13.78 -2.81
CA LEU A 277 -9.87 15.00 -3.25
C LEU A 277 -9.67 16.15 -2.27
N LYS A 278 -9.76 15.91 -0.96
CA LYS A 278 -9.51 16.93 0.06
C LYS A 278 -8.06 17.42 0.03
N THR A 279 -7.10 16.50 -0.22
CA THR A 279 -5.67 16.85 -0.29
C THR A 279 -5.36 17.75 -1.50
N THR A 280 -6.07 17.56 -2.61
CA THR A 280 -5.90 18.34 -3.85
C THR A 280 -6.83 19.55 -3.94
N GLY A 281 -7.99 19.51 -3.29
CA GLY A 281 -9.09 20.47 -3.44
C GLY A 281 -8.79 21.94 -3.06
N THR A 282 -7.65 22.19 -2.40
CA THR A 282 -7.17 23.57 -2.10
C THR A 282 -6.48 24.25 -3.29
N GLN A 283 -6.23 23.52 -4.39
CA GLN A 283 -5.52 24.01 -5.58
C GLN A 283 -6.47 24.06 -6.78
N LYS A 284 -6.79 25.27 -7.25
CA LYS A 284 -7.70 25.47 -8.41
C LYS A 284 -7.21 24.80 -9.70
N ASN A 285 -5.90 24.70 -9.87
CA ASN A 285 -5.26 24.20 -11.08
C ASN A 285 -4.85 22.71 -11.01
N LEU A 286 -5.14 21.99 -9.91
CA LEU A 286 -4.87 20.57 -9.76
C LEU A 286 -6.18 19.82 -9.65
N ARG A 287 -6.46 18.91 -10.58
CA ARG A 287 -7.71 18.17 -10.60
C ARG A 287 -7.45 16.67 -10.75
N ILE A 288 -7.98 15.86 -9.84
CA ILE A 288 -8.08 14.42 -10.06
C ILE A 288 -9.30 14.19 -10.95
N ILE A 289 -9.08 13.58 -12.11
CA ILE A 289 -10.12 13.38 -13.13
C ILE A 289 -10.59 11.92 -13.22
N ARG A 290 -9.81 10.97 -12.71
CA ARG A 290 -10.09 9.54 -12.77
C ARG A 290 -9.29 8.82 -11.69
N THR A 291 -9.80 7.69 -11.21
CA THR A 291 -9.10 6.77 -10.30
C THR A 291 -9.06 5.37 -10.88
N THR A 292 -7.93 4.68 -10.74
CA THR A 292 -7.80 3.28 -11.16
C THR A 292 -8.30 2.37 -10.04
N MET A 293 -9.15 1.42 -10.41
CA MET A 293 -9.73 0.44 -9.49
C MET A 293 -8.65 -0.50 -8.95
N PRO A 294 -8.74 -0.95 -7.68
CA PRO A 294 -7.81 -1.91 -7.11
C PRO A 294 -7.78 -3.24 -7.86
N LEU A 295 -6.60 -3.83 -7.99
CA LEU A 295 -6.40 -5.11 -8.66
C LEU A 295 -6.67 -6.32 -7.75
N GLU A 296 -6.77 -6.09 -6.45
CA GLU A 296 -6.95 -7.12 -5.42
C GLU A 296 -8.42 -7.42 -5.11
N LEU A 297 -9.35 -6.58 -5.59
CA LEU A 297 -10.78 -6.74 -5.36
C LEU A 297 -11.45 -7.53 -6.48
N THR A 298 -12.44 -8.33 -6.10
CA THR A 298 -13.31 -9.03 -7.05
C THR A 298 -14.24 -8.07 -7.77
N ALA A 299 -14.77 -8.50 -8.92
CA ALA A 299 -15.80 -7.74 -9.64
C ALA A 299 -17.02 -7.42 -8.76
N GLN A 300 -17.35 -8.32 -7.81
CA GLN A 300 -18.46 -8.12 -6.88
C GLN A 300 -18.15 -7.04 -5.84
N GLU A 301 -16.96 -7.05 -5.24
CA GLU A 301 -16.53 -6.03 -4.28
C GLU A 301 -16.43 -4.66 -4.95
N LEU A 302 -15.87 -4.60 -6.16
CA LEU A 302 -15.82 -3.38 -6.95
C LEU A 302 -17.20 -2.81 -7.27
N SER A 303 -18.20 -3.68 -7.49
CA SER A 303 -19.60 -3.23 -7.71
C SER A 303 -20.22 -2.57 -6.48
N GLN A 304 -19.74 -2.91 -5.28
CA GLN A 304 -20.26 -2.32 -4.02
C GLN A 304 -19.69 -0.91 -3.76
N THR A 305 -18.64 -0.50 -4.48
CA THR A 305 -18.07 0.85 -4.38
C THR A 305 -18.77 1.87 -5.30
N GLN A 306 -20.05 1.67 -5.60
CA GLN A 306 -20.82 2.47 -6.57
C GLN A 306 -21.00 3.94 -6.22
N ASN A 307 -20.75 4.34 -4.97
CA ASN A 307 -20.76 5.75 -4.53
C ASN A 307 -19.41 6.45 -4.77
N ALA A 308 -18.68 6.03 -5.81
CA ALA A 308 -17.47 6.70 -6.23
C ALA A 308 -17.75 8.14 -6.64
N VAL A 309 -16.92 9.06 -6.17
CA VAL A 309 -17.04 10.48 -6.50
C VAL A 309 -16.36 10.79 -7.85
N LEU A 310 -15.41 9.94 -8.24
CA LEU A 310 -14.59 10.09 -9.44
C LEU A 310 -14.90 8.99 -10.46
N PRO A 311 -14.78 9.27 -11.76
CA PRO A 311 -14.77 8.24 -12.79
C PRO A 311 -13.72 7.18 -12.51
N ARG A 312 -14.04 5.90 -12.73
CA ARG A 312 -13.23 4.75 -12.40
C ARG A 312 -12.72 4.05 -13.65
N GLU A 313 -11.46 3.66 -13.62
CA GLU A 313 -10.79 2.92 -14.68
C GLU A 313 -10.39 1.54 -14.18
N LEU A 314 -10.72 0.49 -14.94
CA LEU A 314 -10.33 -0.89 -14.64
C LEU A 314 -9.19 -1.32 -15.54
N ILE A 315 -8.09 -1.82 -14.97
CA ILE A 315 -7.04 -2.49 -15.74
C ILE A 315 -7.55 -3.87 -16.12
N VAL A 316 -7.69 -4.11 -17.43
CA VAL A 316 -8.21 -5.38 -17.95
C VAL A 316 -7.13 -6.28 -18.56
N TYR A 317 -5.96 -5.71 -18.85
CA TYR A 317 -4.83 -6.41 -19.44
C TYR A 317 -3.51 -5.83 -18.93
N THR A 318 -2.68 -6.62 -18.27
CA THR A 318 -1.35 -6.21 -17.79
C THR A 318 -0.51 -7.41 -17.34
N HIS A 319 0.82 -7.24 -17.25
CA HIS A 319 1.65 -8.06 -16.37
C HIS A 319 1.56 -7.50 -14.95
N LEU A 320 1.03 -8.30 -14.01
CA LEU A 320 0.86 -7.86 -12.63
C LEU A 320 2.22 -7.59 -11.95
N PRO A 321 2.45 -6.39 -11.40
CA PRO A 321 3.61 -6.12 -10.58
C PRO A 321 3.43 -6.77 -9.20
N LEU A 322 4.12 -7.89 -8.98
CA LEU A 322 4.08 -8.61 -7.71
C LEU A 322 4.90 -7.94 -6.61
N MET A 323 5.98 -7.23 -7.00
CA MET A 323 6.82 -6.51 -6.07
C MET A 323 7.54 -5.35 -6.76
N VAL A 324 7.59 -4.22 -6.09
CA VAL A 324 8.43 -3.07 -6.45
C VAL A 324 9.45 -2.88 -5.34
N SER A 325 10.75 -2.98 -5.66
CA SER A 325 11.81 -3.00 -4.66
C SER A 325 13.00 -2.16 -5.05
N GLU A 326 13.53 -1.39 -4.11
CA GLU A 326 14.82 -0.72 -4.26
C GLU A 326 16.02 -1.68 -4.19
N GLN A 327 15.81 -2.89 -3.72
CA GLN A 327 16.85 -3.92 -3.77
C GLN A 327 17.02 -4.39 -5.22
N CYS A 328 18.00 -3.80 -5.89
CA CYS A 328 18.28 -4.11 -7.29
C CYS A 328 18.96 -5.47 -7.43
N VAL A 329 18.36 -6.40 -8.15
CA VAL A 329 18.89 -7.74 -8.41
C VAL A 329 20.25 -7.68 -9.09
N LYS A 330 20.45 -6.81 -10.10
CA LYS A 330 21.74 -6.62 -10.76
C LYS A 330 22.84 -6.18 -9.80
N LYS A 331 22.52 -5.26 -8.88
CA LYS A 331 23.47 -4.77 -7.88
C LYS A 331 23.81 -5.85 -6.86
N THR A 332 22.84 -6.62 -6.40
CA THR A 332 23.02 -7.75 -5.48
C THR A 332 23.92 -8.83 -6.09
N LEU A 333 23.81 -9.08 -7.39
CA LEU A 333 24.63 -10.04 -8.12
C LEU A 333 25.99 -9.49 -8.57
N GLY A 334 26.34 -8.24 -8.24
CA GLY A 334 27.57 -7.60 -8.70
C GLY A 334 27.63 -7.33 -10.20
N LYS A 335 26.47 -7.37 -10.91
CA LYS A 335 26.35 -7.23 -12.37
C LYS A 335 25.66 -5.93 -12.79
N CYS A 336 25.78 -4.87 -11.98
CA CYS A 336 25.16 -3.59 -12.31
C CYS A 336 25.91 -2.90 -13.47
N ASP A 337 25.22 -2.75 -14.59
CA ASP A 337 25.68 -2.07 -15.80
C ASP A 337 25.06 -0.68 -15.99
N GLY A 338 24.20 -0.24 -15.06
CA GLY A 338 23.47 1.03 -15.14
C GLY A 338 22.44 1.11 -16.26
N ALA A 339 22.23 0.03 -17.01
CA ALA A 339 21.25 -0.02 -18.09
C ALA A 339 19.93 -0.61 -17.62
N ASN A 340 18.82 -0.01 -18.05
CA ASN A 340 17.50 -0.64 -17.92
C ASN A 340 17.53 -1.98 -18.64
N GLY A 341 16.83 -2.96 -18.10
CA GLY A 341 16.81 -4.27 -18.74
C GLY A 341 15.87 -5.22 -18.03
N ARG A 342 15.52 -6.28 -18.75
CA ARG A 342 14.66 -7.35 -18.24
C ARG A 342 15.51 -8.60 -18.03
N MET A 343 15.21 -9.35 -16.98
CA MET A 343 15.80 -10.65 -16.71
C MET A 343 14.74 -11.59 -16.18
N THR A 344 14.90 -12.88 -16.43
CA THR A 344 14.02 -13.91 -15.87
C THR A 344 14.64 -14.42 -14.57
N MET A 345 13.83 -14.47 -13.54
CA MET A 345 14.16 -15.10 -12.26
C MET A 345 13.37 -16.40 -12.14
N THR A 346 14.05 -17.51 -11.90
CA THR A 346 13.40 -18.82 -11.72
C THR A 346 13.21 -19.08 -10.23
N GLY A 347 11.96 -19.20 -9.82
CA GLY A 347 11.57 -19.64 -8.49
C GLY A 347 11.34 -21.15 -8.42
N TYR A 348 10.87 -21.64 -7.28
CA TYR A 348 10.66 -23.09 -7.05
C TYR A 348 9.63 -23.73 -8.00
N ARG A 349 8.57 -22.98 -8.37
CA ARG A 349 7.46 -23.49 -9.18
C ARG A 349 7.12 -22.66 -10.41
N GLN A 350 7.67 -21.48 -10.52
CA GLN A 350 7.35 -20.56 -11.63
C GLN A 350 8.51 -19.60 -11.95
N GLN A 351 8.41 -18.99 -13.09
CA GLN A 351 9.30 -17.93 -13.53
C GLN A 351 8.70 -16.58 -13.24
N TYR A 352 9.55 -15.59 -13.08
CA TYR A 352 9.17 -14.20 -12.86
C TYR A 352 9.97 -13.32 -13.81
N GLN A 353 9.38 -12.23 -14.24
CA GLN A 353 10.07 -11.23 -15.05
C GLN A 353 10.51 -10.07 -14.15
N VAL A 354 11.80 -9.78 -14.14
CA VAL A 354 12.37 -8.69 -13.34
C VAL A 354 12.77 -7.56 -14.26
N GLN A 355 12.12 -6.42 -14.14
CA GLN A 355 12.45 -5.19 -14.83
C GLN A 355 13.35 -4.33 -13.95
N SER A 356 14.58 -4.07 -14.36
CA SER A 356 15.46 -3.12 -13.70
C SER A 356 15.20 -1.70 -14.23
N VAL A 357 14.92 -0.77 -13.33
CA VAL A 357 14.74 0.67 -13.60
C VAL A 357 15.97 1.39 -13.08
N CYS A 358 17.04 1.35 -13.85
CA CYS A 358 18.36 1.81 -13.41
C CYS A 358 18.46 3.34 -13.28
N ASP A 359 17.62 4.09 -13.98
CA ASP A 359 17.58 5.55 -13.88
C ASP A 359 17.17 6.05 -12.48
N LEU A 360 16.36 5.26 -11.78
CA LEU A 360 15.87 5.52 -10.42
C LEU A 360 16.28 4.43 -9.41
N CYS A 361 17.11 3.48 -9.85
CA CYS A 361 17.74 2.44 -9.04
C CYS A 361 16.77 1.56 -8.23
N TYR A 362 15.71 1.07 -8.88
CA TYR A 362 14.79 0.07 -8.32
C TYR A 362 14.46 -1.03 -9.34
N SER A 363 13.80 -2.10 -8.92
CA SER A 363 13.37 -3.21 -9.75
C SER A 363 11.89 -3.47 -9.55
N ILE A 364 11.23 -3.94 -10.61
CA ILE A 364 9.85 -4.42 -10.57
C ILE A 364 9.88 -5.91 -10.91
N LEU A 365 9.26 -6.72 -10.07
CA LEU A 365 9.03 -8.13 -10.30
C LEU A 365 7.61 -8.30 -10.84
N TYR A 366 7.48 -8.80 -12.03
CA TYR A 366 6.20 -9.08 -12.67
C TYR A 366 5.88 -10.58 -12.64
N ASP A 367 4.60 -10.90 -12.58
CA ASP A 367 4.13 -12.25 -12.88
C ASP A 367 4.47 -12.59 -14.35
N ASP A 368 4.83 -13.85 -14.58
CA ASP A 368 5.02 -14.40 -15.92
C ASP A 368 3.67 -14.64 -16.64
N THR A 369 2.59 -14.70 -15.87
CA THR A 369 1.22 -14.81 -16.36
C THR A 369 0.63 -13.42 -16.59
N VAL A 370 0.09 -13.21 -17.78
CA VAL A 370 -0.62 -11.95 -18.11
C VAL A 370 -1.99 -11.96 -17.45
N LEU A 371 -2.33 -10.91 -16.70
CA LEU A 371 -3.72 -10.65 -16.34
C LEU A 371 -4.49 -10.30 -17.61
N ASP A 372 -5.48 -11.10 -17.98
CA ASP A 372 -6.42 -10.79 -19.05
C ASP A 372 -7.85 -11.07 -18.58
N ILE A 373 -8.54 -10.01 -18.20
CA ILE A 373 -9.94 -9.99 -17.82
C ILE A 373 -10.80 -9.25 -18.84
N SER A 374 -10.25 -8.99 -20.03
CA SER A 374 -11.00 -8.32 -21.11
C SER A 374 -12.22 -9.12 -21.58
N LYS A 375 -12.27 -10.40 -21.25
CA LYS A 375 -13.41 -11.30 -21.50
C LYS A 375 -13.64 -12.22 -20.28
N PRO A 376 -14.89 -12.55 -19.93
CA PRO A 376 -16.14 -12.08 -20.53
C PRO A 376 -16.52 -10.66 -20.08
N GLU A 377 -17.16 -9.89 -20.96
CA GLU A 377 -17.63 -8.52 -20.68
C GLU A 377 -18.58 -8.44 -19.47
N THR A 378 -19.32 -9.52 -19.19
CA THR A 378 -20.24 -9.59 -18.05
C THR A 378 -19.57 -9.36 -16.69
N LEU A 379 -18.31 -9.74 -16.53
CA LEU A 379 -17.53 -9.47 -15.30
C LEU A 379 -17.11 -8.00 -15.22
N ILE A 380 -16.74 -7.40 -16.35
CA ILE A 380 -16.41 -5.99 -16.43
C ILE A 380 -17.68 -5.15 -16.17
N ASP A 381 -18.81 -5.54 -16.75
CA ASP A 381 -20.10 -4.88 -16.52
C ASP A 381 -20.52 -4.94 -15.05
N LYS A 382 -20.24 -6.06 -14.37
CA LYS A 382 -20.50 -6.20 -12.94
C LYS A 382 -19.66 -5.23 -12.09
N ALA A 383 -18.39 -5.04 -12.42
CA ALA A 383 -17.51 -4.06 -11.76
C ALA A 383 -17.88 -2.61 -12.10
N ALA A 384 -18.59 -2.40 -13.21
CA ALA A 384 -19.11 -1.11 -13.70
C ALA A 384 -18.04 0.02 -13.74
N PRO A 385 -16.89 -0.17 -14.42
CA PRO A 385 -15.94 0.91 -14.63
C PRO A 385 -16.43 1.89 -15.69
N ASP A 386 -16.00 3.15 -15.60
CA ASP A 386 -16.26 4.18 -16.61
C ASP A 386 -15.34 4.06 -17.83
N SER A 387 -14.17 3.46 -17.65
CA SER A 387 -13.19 3.17 -18.72
C SER A 387 -12.40 1.91 -18.43
N ILE A 388 -11.78 1.33 -19.46
CA ILE A 388 -10.92 0.15 -19.32
C ILE A 388 -9.51 0.47 -19.85
N ARG A 389 -8.49 -0.06 -19.16
CA ARG A 389 -7.08 0.14 -19.51
C ARG A 389 -6.38 -1.15 -19.85
N TYR A 390 -5.67 -1.15 -21.00
CA TYR A 390 -4.72 -2.17 -21.40
C TYR A 390 -3.30 -1.66 -21.16
N GLU A 391 -2.43 -2.45 -20.53
CA GLU A 391 -1.04 -2.08 -20.28
C GLU A 391 -0.09 -3.03 -20.98
N PHE A 392 0.67 -2.50 -21.92
CA PHE A 392 1.67 -3.24 -22.69
C PHE A 392 3.06 -2.99 -22.10
N ILE A 393 3.47 -3.87 -21.19
CA ILE A 393 4.73 -3.77 -20.46
C ILE A 393 5.81 -4.58 -21.16
N GLU A 394 6.50 -3.93 -22.13
CA GLU A 394 7.63 -4.52 -22.88
C GLU A 394 7.34 -5.89 -23.49
N GLU A 395 6.14 -6.07 -23.99
CA GLU A 395 5.71 -7.32 -24.58
C GLU A 395 6.16 -7.45 -26.04
N THR A 396 6.27 -8.70 -26.48
CA THR A 396 6.38 -9.04 -27.90
C THR A 396 5.04 -8.90 -28.63
N ALA A 397 3.93 -8.87 -27.87
CA ALA A 397 2.60 -8.66 -28.42
C ALA A 397 2.43 -7.25 -28.95
N GLU A 398 1.88 -7.14 -30.15
CA GLU A 398 1.54 -5.87 -30.77
C GLU A 398 0.17 -5.40 -30.25
N PRO A 399 0.07 -4.19 -29.66
CA PRO A 399 -1.15 -3.71 -29.03
C PRO A 399 -2.40 -3.79 -29.90
N ASP A 400 -2.29 -3.39 -31.17
CA ASP A 400 -3.39 -3.43 -32.13
C ASP A 400 -3.92 -4.85 -32.38
N LYS A 401 -3.05 -5.85 -32.34
CA LYS A 401 -3.44 -7.26 -32.50
C LYS A 401 -4.14 -7.80 -31.26
N VAL A 402 -3.68 -7.45 -30.07
CA VAL A 402 -4.32 -7.86 -28.80
C VAL A 402 -5.70 -7.20 -28.69
N LEU A 403 -5.77 -5.88 -28.89
CA LEU A 403 -7.01 -5.12 -28.81
C LEU A 403 -8.07 -5.57 -29.83
N THR A 404 -7.65 -6.05 -30.99
CA THR A 404 -8.55 -6.59 -32.03
C THR A 404 -8.81 -8.09 -31.88
N GLY A 405 -8.25 -8.75 -30.88
CA GLY A 405 -8.38 -10.21 -30.67
C GLY A 405 -7.65 -11.07 -31.71
N ARG A 406 -6.71 -10.48 -32.48
CA ARG A 406 -5.92 -11.20 -33.48
C ARG A 406 -4.69 -11.90 -32.89
N GLN A 407 -4.31 -11.56 -31.68
CA GLN A 407 -3.22 -12.18 -30.95
C GLN A 407 -3.68 -12.41 -29.50
N ASN A 408 -3.52 -13.65 -29.01
CA ASN A 408 -3.71 -14.01 -27.61
C ASN A 408 -2.34 -14.24 -26.97
N CYS A 409 -2.20 -13.92 -25.69
CA CYS A 409 -1.03 -14.33 -24.93
C CYS A 409 -1.10 -15.83 -24.63
N GLU A 410 0.06 -16.50 -24.66
CA GLU A 410 0.13 -17.96 -24.41
C GLU A 410 -0.28 -18.34 -22.97
N LYS A 411 -0.03 -17.45 -22.01
CA LYS A 411 -0.28 -17.68 -20.59
C LYS A 411 -1.04 -16.52 -19.96
N THR A 412 -2.34 -16.68 -19.81
CA THR A 412 -3.22 -15.68 -19.22
C THR A 412 -3.88 -16.18 -17.94
N GLY A 413 -4.19 -15.26 -17.03
CA GLY A 413 -4.91 -15.50 -15.79
C GLY A 413 -5.85 -14.34 -15.47
N ARG A 414 -6.74 -14.55 -14.50
CA ARG A 414 -7.73 -13.55 -14.08
C ARG A 414 -7.40 -12.85 -12.77
N GLY A 415 -6.22 -13.13 -12.20
CA GLY A 415 -5.80 -12.57 -10.93
C GLY A 415 -6.85 -12.79 -9.83
N HIS A 416 -7.07 -11.76 -9.01
CA HIS A 416 -8.06 -11.78 -7.92
C HIS A 416 -9.48 -11.38 -8.35
N PHE A 417 -9.68 -11.04 -9.61
CA PHE A 417 -10.92 -10.43 -10.09
C PHE A 417 -12.17 -11.33 -9.96
N GLU A 418 -11.99 -12.64 -10.01
CA GLU A 418 -13.08 -13.61 -9.82
C GLU A 418 -13.18 -14.12 -8.38
N LEU A 419 -12.06 -14.49 -7.76
CA LEU A 419 -12.02 -15.22 -6.50
C LEU A 419 -11.55 -14.40 -5.30
N GLY A 420 -11.00 -13.21 -5.53
CA GLY A 420 -10.44 -12.37 -4.47
C GLY A 420 -9.06 -12.82 -4.01
N VAL A 421 -8.59 -12.20 -2.93
CA VAL A 421 -7.35 -12.55 -2.23
C VAL A 421 -7.71 -13.51 -1.12
N GLU A 422 -7.18 -14.75 -1.16
CA GLU A 422 -7.33 -15.76 -0.10
C GLU A 422 -6.40 -15.46 1.10
#